data_fbab16b42418aeb46d03ae0bf481af5b
#
_entry.id   fbab16b42418aeb46d03ae0bf481af5b
#
_cell.length_a   1.000
_cell.length_b   1.000
_cell.length_c   1.000
_cell.angle_alpha   90.00
_cell.angle_beta   90.00
_cell.angle_gamma   90.00
#
_symmetry.space_group_name_H-M   'P 1'
#
loop_
_entity.id
_entity.type
_entity.pdbx_description
1 polymer ?
#
loop_
_entity_poly.entity_id
_entity_poly.type
_entity_poly.pdbx_seq_one_letter_code
_entity_poly.pdbx_strand_id
1 'polypeptide(L)'
;MNDLEMYREQLALCDDKIIDALVERSSIIEKIMAYKEEIFDVFGCILRNSKRIQARKLFDYNIVLIGFMGAGKSTISDYLSTMFDMDIVEMDQVIAEREEMSIPDIFATYGEEYFRDLETNLLIEMQSHKNAVISCGGGAALRERNVAEMKKNGKVVLLTATPETIFERVKDSNDRPVLNGRKNVKGISELMEQRREKYEAAADIVINTDDKTVLQICEELVQRLQESEE
;
A
#
# COMPACT_ATOMS: atom_id res chain seq x y z
N MET A 1 58.03 50.15 15.03
CA MET A 1 57.05 49.03 15.20
C MET A 1 57.68 48.13 16.25
N ASN A 2 56.99 47.85 17.32
CA ASN A 2 57.52 47.01 18.40
C ASN A 2 57.46 45.56 17.92
N ASP A 3 58.47 44.71 18.21
CA ASP A 3 58.53 43.33 17.81
C ASP A 3 57.23 42.56 18.14
N LEU A 4 56.58 42.94 19.23
CA LEU A 4 55.29 42.36 19.64
C LEU A 4 54.14 42.65 18.67
N GLU A 5 54.13 43.83 18.07
CA GLU A 5 53.13 44.22 17.07
C GLU A 5 53.33 43.40 15.76
N MET A 6 54.57 43.26 15.36
CA MET A 6 54.92 42.43 14.20
C MET A 6 54.49 40.96 14.38
N TYR A 7 54.68 40.35 15.57
CA TYR A 7 54.25 38.98 15.82
C TYR A 7 52.72 38.84 15.88
N ARG A 8 52.00 39.86 16.38
CA ARG A 8 50.52 39.90 16.35
C ARG A 8 49.98 39.92 14.92
N GLU A 9 50.56 40.72 14.05
CA GLU A 9 50.18 40.77 12.64
C GLU A 9 50.47 39.42 11.95
N GLN A 10 51.60 38.80 12.21
CA GLN A 10 51.92 37.47 11.67
C GLN A 10 50.95 36.38 12.17
N LEU A 11 50.54 36.44 13.44
CA LEU A 11 49.57 35.52 13.99
C LEU A 11 48.20 35.68 13.33
N ALA A 12 47.72 36.90 13.18
CA ALA A 12 46.45 37.17 12.49
C ALA A 12 46.46 36.66 11.03
N LEU A 13 47.56 36.84 10.31
CA LEU A 13 47.71 36.32 8.96
C LEU A 13 47.70 34.77 8.89
N CYS A 14 48.18 34.11 9.95
CA CYS A 14 48.10 32.64 10.09
C CYS A 14 46.67 32.19 10.39
N ASP A 15 45.95 32.92 11.25
CA ASP A 15 44.57 32.62 11.60
C ASP A 15 43.65 32.75 10.36
N ASP A 16 43.82 33.78 9.52
CA ASP A 16 43.09 33.96 8.26
C ASP A 16 43.31 32.76 7.32
N LYS A 17 44.56 32.28 7.17
CA LYS A 17 44.85 31.09 6.33
C LYS A 17 44.20 29.83 6.85
N ILE A 18 44.10 29.68 8.18
CA ILE A 18 43.41 28.55 8.78
C ILE A 18 41.89 28.59 8.48
N ILE A 19 41.30 29.79 8.58
CA ILE A 19 39.88 30.01 8.26
C ILE A 19 39.61 29.69 6.78
N ASP A 20 40.44 30.20 5.86
CA ASP A 20 40.29 29.93 4.43
C ASP A 20 40.38 28.41 4.12
N ALA A 21 41.32 27.72 4.74
CA ALA A 21 41.46 26.28 4.57
C ALA A 21 40.27 25.48 5.13
N LEU A 22 39.66 25.92 6.23
CA LEU A 22 38.44 25.32 6.76
C LEU A 22 37.23 25.54 5.88
N VAL A 23 37.08 26.73 5.28
CA VAL A 23 36.02 27.04 4.30
C VAL A 23 36.18 26.15 3.05
N GLU A 24 37.39 26.05 2.51
CA GLU A 24 37.68 25.17 1.35
C GLU A 24 37.36 23.71 1.67
N ARG A 25 37.78 23.21 2.85
CA ARG A 25 37.45 21.86 3.31
C ARG A 25 35.93 21.62 3.39
N SER A 26 35.16 22.58 3.91
CA SER A 26 33.71 22.49 3.99
C SER A 26 33.07 22.40 2.62
N SER A 27 33.50 23.20 1.66
CA SER A 27 33.04 23.14 0.26
C SER A 27 33.33 21.79 -0.40
N ILE A 28 34.48 21.17 -0.14
CA ILE A 28 34.81 19.84 -0.64
C ILE A 28 33.89 18.78 -0.01
N ILE A 29 33.59 18.88 1.29
CA ILE A 29 32.66 17.96 1.97
C ILE A 29 31.26 18.06 1.38
N GLU A 30 30.75 19.27 1.10
CA GLU A 30 29.46 19.46 0.45
C GLU A 30 29.40 18.79 -0.93
N LYS A 31 30.44 18.93 -1.75
CA LYS A 31 30.56 18.25 -3.05
C LYS A 31 30.56 16.73 -2.90
N ILE A 32 31.26 16.19 -1.91
CA ILE A 32 31.27 14.73 -1.63
C ILE A 32 29.88 14.26 -1.20
N MET A 33 29.14 15.05 -0.42
CA MET A 33 27.77 14.73 0.01
C MET A 33 26.82 14.71 -1.18
N ALA A 34 26.89 15.70 -2.07
CA ALA A 34 26.08 15.73 -3.30
C ALA A 34 26.34 14.50 -4.19
N TYR A 35 27.61 14.09 -4.37
CA TYR A 35 27.95 12.87 -5.08
C TYR A 35 27.36 11.60 -4.46
N LYS A 36 27.29 11.55 -3.13
CA LYS A 36 26.65 10.41 -2.44
C LYS A 36 25.15 10.36 -2.70
N GLU A 37 24.45 11.49 -2.68
CA GLU A 37 23.02 11.55 -2.98
C GLU A 37 22.73 11.06 -4.40
N GLU A 38 23.47 11.53 -5.42
CA GLU A 38 23.33 11.06 -6.80
C GLU A 38 23.55 9.53 -6.92
N ILE A 39 24.54 8.98 -6.23
CA ILE A 39 24.81 7.53 -6.21
C ILE A 39 23.66 6.79 -5.55
N PHE A 40 23.12 7.27 -4.42
CA PHE A 40 21.97 6.66 -3.75
C PHE A 40 20.72 6.67 -4.63
N ASP A 41 20.47 7.75 -5.38
CA ASP A 41 19.37 7.85 -6.33
C ASP A 41 19.49 6.83 -7.48
N VAL A 42 20.68 6.68 -8.04
CA VAL A 42 20.95 5.68 -9.08
C VAL A 42 20.78 4.25 -8.54
N PHE A 43 21.32 3.94 -7.36
CA PHE A 43 21.11 2.63 -6.72
C PHE A 43 19.66 2.38 -6.37
N GLY A 44 18.95 3.39 -5.87
CA GLY A 44 17.51 3.32 -5.60
C GLY A 44 16.71 3.00 -6.86
N CYS A 45 17.04 3.64 -7.98
CA CYS A 45 16.42 3.37 -9.27
C CYS A 45 16.71 1.93 -9.75
N ILE A 46 17.95 1.45 -9.65
CA ILE A 46 18.32 0.08 -10.01
C ILE A 46 17.57 -0.94 -9.16
N LEU A 47 17.47 -0.71 -7.84
CA LEU A 47 16.74 -1.61 -6.91
C LEU A 47 15.25 -1.67 -7.24
N ARG A 48 14.60 -0.51 -7.48
CA ARG A 48 13.19 -0.47 -7.88
C ARG A 48 12.96 -1.22 -9.19
N ASN A 49 13.77 -0.96 -10.20
CA ASN A 49 13.67 -1.68 -11.48
C ASN A 49 13.89 -3.19 -11.33
N SER A 50 14.83 -3.61 -10.49
CA SER A 50 15.07 -5.03 -10.20
C SER A 50 13.84 -5.68 -9.54
N LYS A 51 13.24 -5.03 -8.54
CA LYS A 51 12.02 -5.50 -7.88
C LYS A 51 10.85 -5.61 -8.87
N ARG A 52 10.65 -4.60 -9.73
CA ARG A 52 9.61 -4.59 -10.75
C ARG A 52 9.79 -5.71 -11.79
N ILE A 53 11.02 -5.99 -12.20
CA ILE A 53 11.33 -7.12 -13.09
C ILE A 53 11.04 -8.46 -12.41
N GLN A 54 11.40 -8.60 -11.14
CA GLN A 54 11.10 -9.82 -10.36
C GLN A 54 9.58 -10.02 -10.22
N ALA A 55 8.85 -8.96 -9.85
CA ALA A 55 7.40 -9.03 -9.72
C ALA A 55 6.71 -9.44 -11.03
N ARG A 56 7.12 -8.88 -12.17
CA ARG A 56 6.58 -9.25 -13.49
C ARG A 56 6.89 -10.69 -13.92
N LYS A 57 7.93 -11.29 -13.35
CA LYS A 57 8.25 -12.71 -13.56
C LYS A 57 7.47 -13.63 -12.63
N LEU A 58 7.14 -13.13 -11.42
CA LEU A 58 6.39 -13.88 -10.42
C LEU A 58 4.87 -13.80 -10.66
N PHE A 59 4.39 -12.64 -11.13
CA PHE A 59 2.96 -12.37 -11.26
C PHE A 59 2.68 -11.76 -12.63
N ASP A 60 2.18 -12.53 -13.59
CA ASP A 60 1.70 -12.03 -14.88
C ASP A 60 0.22 -11.64 -14.85
N TYR A 61 -0.36 -11.59 -13.65
CA TYR A 61 -1.73 -11.27 -13.28
C TYR A 61 -1.78 -10.19 -12.17
N ASN A 62 -2.96 -9.73 -11.84
CA ASN A 62 -3.19 -8.83 -10.70
C ASN A 62 -3.46 -9.63 -9.42
N ILE A 63 -3.05 -9.10 -8.27
CA ILE A 63 -3.41 -9.63 -6.95
C ILE A 63 -4.65 -8.87 -6.48
N VAL A 64 -5.79 -9.54 -6.36
CA VAL A 64 -7.06 -8.92 -5.96
C VAL A 64 -7.35 -9.25 -4.50
N LEU A 65 -7.22 -8.27 -3.62
CA LEU A 65 -7.46 -8.44 -2.18
C LEU A 65 -8.94 -8.20 -1.85
N ILE A 66 -9.60 -9.22 -1.34
CA ILE A 66 -10.98 -9.15 -0.82
C ILE A 66 -11.01 -9.48 0.66
N GLY A 67 -12.13 -9.20 1.31
CA GLY A 67 -12.35 -9.51 2.72
C GLY A 67 -13.08 -8.41 3.46
N PHE A 68 -13.44 -8.71 4.69
CA PHE A 68 -14.19 -7.79 5.54
C PHE A 68 -13.41 -6.51 5.81
N MET A 69 -14.12 -5.43 6.14
CA MET A 69 -13.47 -4.19 6.59
C MET A 69 -12.60 -4.47 7.83
N GLY A 70 -11.41 -3.88 7.90
CA GLY A 70 -10.46 -4.15 8.99
C GLY A 70 -9.67 -5.47 8.85
N ALA A 71 -9.87 -6.27 7.79
CA ALA A 71 -9.06 -7.46 7.53
C ALA A 71 -7.60 -7.16 7.14
N GLY A 72 -7.25 -5.90 6.85
CA GLY A 72 -5.88 -5.48 6.58
C GLY A 72 -5.54 -5.28 5.11
N LYS A 73 -6.52 -5.23 4.19
CA LYS A 73 -6.29 -5.13 2.74
C LYS A 73 -5.34 -3.99 2.36
N SER A 74 -5.62 -2.75 2.76
CA SER A 74 -4.78 -1.59 2.42
C SER A 74 -3.36 -1.70 3.00
N THR A 75 -3.20 -2.23 4.21
CA THR A 75 -1.88 -2.45 4.80
C THR A 75 -1.07 -3.49 4.02
N ILE A 76 -1.72 -4.54 3.54
CA ILE A 76 -1.08 -5.60 2.74
C ILE A 76 -0.79 -5.10 1.33
N SER A 77 -1.70 -4.32 0.70
CA SER A 77 -1.44 -3.71 -0.62
C SER A 77 -0.24 -2.77 -0.59
N ASP A 78 -0.13 -1.90 0.41
CA ASP A 78 1.02 -1.01 0.61
C ASP A 78 2.34 -1.78 0.76
N TYR A 79 2.31 -2.85 1.55
CA TYR A 79 3.51 -3.66 1.79
C TYR A 79 3.95 -4.42 0.54
N LEU A 80 3.04 -5.06 -0.20
CA LEU A 80 3.32 -5.75 -1.45
C LEU A 80 3.86 -4.79 -2.52
N SER A 81 3.26 -3.59 -2.62
CA SER A 81 3.77 -2.54 -3.50
C SER A 81 5.21 -2.16 -3.16
N THR A 82 5.51 -1.96 -1.89
CA THR A 82 6.87 -1.62 -1.42
C THR A 82 7.86 -2.75 -1.70
N MET A 83 7.45 -4.01 -1.51
CA MET A 83 8.31 -5.19 -1.74
C MET A 83 8.63 -5.39 -3.22
N PHE A 84 7.63 -5.27 -4.09
CA PHE A 84 7.70 -5.68 -5.49
C PHE A 84 7.60 -4.53 -6.49
N ASP A 85 7.46 -3.29 -6.02
CA ASP A 85 7.22 -2.11 -6.87
C ASP A 85 6.00 -2.30 -7.80
N MET A 86 4.91 -2.87 -7.23
CA MET A 86 3.63 -3.07 -7.89
C MET A 86 2.75 -1.83 -7.77
N ASP A 87 1.96 -1.56 -8.80
CA ASP A 87 0.95 -0.50 -8.74
C ASP A 87 -0.17 -0.88 -7.76
N ILE A 88 -0.67 0.09 -6.97
CA ILE A 88 -1.80 -0.12 -6.04
C ILE A 88 -3.05 0.53 -6.63
N VAL A 89 -4.17 -0.19 -6.52
CA VAL A 89 -5.51 0.32 -6.81
C VAL A 89 -6.40 0.11 -5.59
N GLU A 90 -6.56 1.15 -4.78
CA GLU A 90 -7.58 1.20 -3.72
C GLU A 90 -8.92 1.59 -4.35
N MET A 91 -9.77 0.60 -4.60
CA MET A 91 -11.00 0.79 -5.41
C MET A 91 -11.92 1.86 -4.82
N ASP A 92 -12.13 1.84 -3.52
CA ASP A 92 -13.00 2.80 -2.83
C ASP A 92 -12.48 4.24 -3.02
N GLN A 93 -11.17 4.45 -2.95
CA GLN A 93 -10.55 5.76 -3.16
C GLN A 93 -10.66 6.21 -4.62
N VAL A 94 -10.32 5.34 -5.56
CA VAL A 94 -10.39 5.66 -7.00
C VAL A 94 -11.81 6.04 -7.42
N ILE A 95 -12.82 5.33 -6.90
CA ILE A 95 -14.23 5.64 -7.18
C ILE A 95 -14.61 7.00 -6.59
N ALA A 96 -14.26 7.25 -5.32
CA ALA A 96 -14.56 8.53 -4.66
C ALA A 96 -13.90 9.73 -5.37
N GLU A 97 -12.65 9.57 -5.82
CA GLU A 97 -11.93 10.59 -6.58
C GLU A 97 -12.56 10.88 -7.95
N ARG A 98 -12.98 9.83 -8.68
CA ARG A 98 -13.61 9.95 -10.01
C ARG A 98 -14.99 10.60 -9.96
N GLU A 99 -15.76 10.26 -8.94
CA GLU A 99 -17.11 10.82 -8.73
C GLU A 99 -17.06 12.20 -8.04
N GLU A 100 -15.88 12.64 -7.57
CA GLU A 100 -15.69 13.86 -6.77
C GLU A 100 -16.60 13.89 -5.53
N MET A 101 -16.94 12.72 -4.99
CA MET A 101 -17.88 12.53 -3.90
C MET A 101 -17.39 11.49 -2.90
N SER A 102 -17.75 11.65 -1.63
CA SER A 102 -17.53 10.57 -0.65
C SER A 102 -18.44 9.36 -0.95
N ILE A 103 -17.98 8.16 -0.61
CA ILE A 103 -18.79 6.94 -0.79
C ILE A 103 -20.15 7.04 -0.10
N PRO A 104 -20.29 7.55 1.14
CA PRO A 104 -21.60 7.79 1.74
C PRO A 104 -22.50 8.72 0.92
N ASP A 105 -21.95 9.76 0.31
CA ASP A 105 -22.72 10.70 -0.52
C ASP A 105 -23.14 10.04 -1.86
N ILE A 106 -22.30 9.21 -2.45
CA ILE A 106 -22.65 8.39 -3.63
C ILE A 106 -23.85 7.49 -3.30
N PHE A 107 -23.80 6.78 -2.17
CA PHE A 107 -24.91 5.94 -1.72
C PHE A 107 -26.18 6.74 -1.47
N ALA A 108 -26.08 7.90 -0.84
CA ALA A 108 -27.22 8.75 -0.52
C ALA A 108 -27.86 9.35 -1.78
N THR A 109 -27.06 9.70 -2.78
CA THR A 109 -27.50 10.40 -4.01
C THR A 109 -27.99 9.42 -5.09
N TYR A 110 -27.22 8.35 -5.34
CA TYR A 110 -27.42 7.44 -6.47
C TYR A 110 -27.82 6.02 -6.08
N GLY A 111 -27.70 5.68 -4.79
CA GLY A 111 -28.01 4.36 -4.26
C GLY A 111 -26.87 3.35 -4.38
N GLU A 112 -27.06 2.19 -3.74
CA GLU A 112 -26.03 1.14 -3.67
C GLU A 112 -25.73 0.54 -5.05
N GLU A 113 -26.73 0.31 -5.89
CA GLU A 113 -26.57 -0.34 -7.19
C GLU A 113 -25.67 0.47 -8.13
N TYR A 114 -25.80 1.80 -8.13
CA TYR A 114 -24.90 2.68 -8.86
C TYR A 114 -23.45 2.51 -8.44
N PHE A 115 -23.18 2.50 -7.11
CA PHE A 115 -21.85 2.28 -6.60
C PHE A 115 -21.29 0.91 -7.02
N ARG A 116 -22.12 -0.15 -6.99
CA ARG A 116 -21.73 -1.49 -7.44
C ARG A 116 -21.41 -1.54 -8.93
N ASP A 117 -22.06 -0.72 -9.75
CA ASP A 117 -21.74 -0.59 -11.16
C ASP A 117 -20.40 0.12 -11.37
N LEU A 118 -20.08 1.12 -10.56
CA LEU A 118 -18.74 1.76 -10.56
C LEU A 118 -17.65 0.77 -10.19
N GLU A 119 -17.85 -0.05 -9.14
CA GLU A 119 -16.91 -1.14 -8.79
C GLU A 119 -16.71 -2.09 -9.98
N THR A 120 -17.79 -2.52 -10.63
CA THR A 120 -17.73 -3.42 -11.79
C THR A 120 -16.94 -2.81 -12.96
N ASN A 121 -17.21 -1.54 -13.28
CA ASN A 121 -16.54 -0.83 -14.38
C ASN A 121 -15.04 -0.67 -14.11
N LEU A 122 -14.66 -0.36 -12.88
CA LEU A 122 -13.24 -0.27 -12.48
C LEU A 122 -12.55 -1.63 -12.59
N LEU A 123 -13.20 -2.72 -12.18
CA LEU A 123 -12.66 -4.08 -12.33
C LEU A 123 -12.48 -4.48 -13.81
N ILE A 124 -13.38 -4.08 -14.68
CA ILE A 124 -13.25 -4.30 -16.13
C ILE A 124 -12.05 -3.51 -16.70
N GLU A 125 -11.86 -2.27 -16.28
CA GLU A 125 -10.71 -1.45 -16.66
C GLU A 125 -9.39 -2.11 -16.22
N MET A 126 -9.35 -2.65 -15.00
CA MET A 126 -8.17 -3.30 -14.44
C MET A 126 -7.75 -4.58 -15.17
N GLN A 127 -8.58 -5.15 -16.02
CA GLN A 127 -8.20 -6.31 -16.84
C GLN A 127 -7.09 -5.99 -17.85
N SER A 128 -6.95 -4.73 -18.26
CA SER A 128 -5.86 -4.29 -19.13
C SER A 128 -4.53 -4.11 -18.40
N HIS A 129 -4.55 -4.10 -17.07
CA HIS A 129 -3.38 -3.95 -16.22
C HIS A 129 -2.88 -5.32 -15.78
N LYS A 130 -1.58 -5.43 -15.58
CA LYS A 130 -0.92 -6.59 -15.01
C LYS A 130 0.01 -6.16 -13.89
N ASN A 131 0.22 -7.06 -12.94
CA ASN A 131 1.15 -6.83 -11.85
C ASN A 131 0.74 -5.65 -10.96
N ALA A 132 -0.57 -5.49 -10.74
CA ALA A 132 -1.13 -4.54 -9.79
C ALA A 132 -1.72 -5.26 -8.57
N VAL A 133 -1.73 -4.58 -7.43
CA VAL A 133 -2.47 -5.00 -6.24
C VAL A 133 -3.77 -4.20 -6.19
N ILE A 134 -4.90 -4.88 -6.31
CA ILE A 134 -6.23 -4.28 -6.30
C ILE A 134 -6.87 -4.55 -4.94
N SER A 135 -7.02 -3.52 -4.11
CA SER A 135 -7.69 -3.58 -2.81
C SER A 135 -9.17 -3.25 -2.99
N CYS A 136 -10.02 -4.27 -2.86
CA CYS A 136 -11.45 -4.12 -3.10
C CYS A 136 -12.21 -3.63 -1.87
N GLY A 137 -13.27 -2.85 -2.08
CA GLY A 137 -14.25 -2.56 -1.05
C GLY A 137 -14.87 -3.82 -0.45
N GLY A 138 -15.25 -3.77 0.83
CA GLY A 138 -15.78 -4.96 1.55
C GLY A 138 -17.10 -5.52 0.99
N GLY A 139 -17.72 -4.87 0.03
CA GLY A 139 -18.92 -5.35 -0.64
C GLY A 139 -18.69 -5.88 -2.07
N ALA A 140 -17.54 -5.60 -2.64
CA ALA A 140 -17.27 -5.89 -4.06
C ALA A 140 -17.41 -7.38 -4.42
N ALA A 141 -16.91 -8.28 -3.57
CA ALA A 141 -16.97 -9.72 -3.77
C ALA A 141 -18.36 -10.35 -3.50
N LEU A 142 -19.35 -9.55 -3.06
CA LEU A 142 -20.72 -10.03 -2.84
C LEU A 142 -21.52 -10.10 -4.13
N ARG A 143 -21.06 -9.43 -5.19
CA ARG A 143 -21.68 -9.40 -6.51
C ARG A 143 -20.96 -10.38 -7.44
N GLU A 144 -21.66 -11.42 -7.91
CA GLU A 144 -21.07 -12.46 -8.78
C GLU A 144 -20.40 -11.90 -10.04
N ARG A 145 -20.98 -10.85 -10.63
CA ARG A 145 -20.40 -10.16 -11.78
C ARG A 145 -19.01 -9.60 -11.44
N ASN A 146 -18.84 -8.97 -10.29
CA ASN A 146 -17.54 -8.46 -9.86
C ASN A 146 -16.53 -9.59 -9.70
N VAL A 147 -16.93 -10.71 -9.10
CA VAL A 147 -16.07 -11.89 -8.92
C VAL A 147 -15.62 -12.45 -10.28
N ALA A 148 -16.55 -12.52 -11.25
CA ALA A 148 -16.20 -12.94 -12.61
C ALA A 148 -15.17 -12.00 -13.27
N GLU A 149 -15.30 -10.67 -13.07
CA GLU A 149 -14.34 -9.71 -13.62
C GLU A 149 -12.98 -9.78 -12.91
N MET A 150 -12.95 -9.97 -11.57
CA MET A 150 -11.72 -10.15 -10.79
C MET A 150 -10.89 -11.34 -11.29
N LYS A 151 -11.55 -12.47 -11.61
CA LYS A 151 -10.89 -13.73 -12.00
C LYS A 151 -10.40 -13.76 -13.46
N LYS A 152 -10.77 -12.81 -14.30
CA LYS A 152 -10.32 -12.79 -15.71
C LYS A 152 -8.82 -12.52 -15.84
N ASN A 153 -8.26 -11.66 -15.02
CA ASN A 153 -6.84 -11.29 -15.03
C ASN A 153 -6.27 -11.09 -13.63
N GLY A 154 -6.80 -11.80 -12.63
CA GLY A 154 -6.36 -11.68 -11.25
C GLY A 154 -6.52 -12.96 -10.46
N LYS A 155 -5.70 -13.12 -9.44
CA LYS A 155 -5.85 -14.11 -8.37
C LYS A 155 -6.52 -13.44 -7.18
N VAL A 156 -7.65 -13.99 -6.76
CA VAL A 156 -8.46 -13.42 -5.68
C VAL A 156 -8.02 -13.97 -4.34
N VAL A 157 -7.50 -13.10 -3.50
CA VAL A 157 -6.99 -13.43 -2.16
C VAL A 157 -7.95 -12.88 -1.10
N LEU A 158 -8.56 -13.78 -0.33
CA LEU A 158 -9.40 -13.44 0.81
C LEU A 158 -8.54 -13.26 2.06
N LEU A 159 -8.53 -12.06 2.62
CA LEU A 159 -7.97 -11.80 3.94
C LEU A 159 -9.06 -11.99 5.01
N THR A 160 -8.80 -12.86 5.98
CA THR A 160 -9.70 -13.14 7.10
C THR A 160 -9.08 -12.73 8.43
N ALA A 161 -9.92 -12.41 9.40
CA ALA A 161 -9.54 -12.22 10.81
C ALA A 161 -10.74 -12.56 11.69
N THR A 162 -10.50 -12.79 12.99
CA THR A 162 -11.60 -12.99 13.96
C THR A 162 -12.44 -11.73 14.15
N PRO A 163 -13.72 -11.85 14.54
CA PRO A 163 -14.56 -10.69 14.84
C PRO A 163 -13.96 -9.78 15.91
N GLU A 164 -13.24 -10.33 16.88
CA GLU A 164 -12.54 -9.63 17.94
C GLU A 164 -11.40 -8.78 17.36
N THR A 165 -10.56 -9.36 16.51
CA THR A 165 -9.48 -8.65 15.80
C THR A 165 -10.04 -7.53 14.92
N ILE A 166 -11.10 -7.80 14.17
CA ILE A 166 -11.79 -6.80 13.34
C ILE A 166 -12.29 -5.66 14.22
N PHE A 167 -12.99 -5.97 15.33
CA PHE A 167 -13.50 -4.95 16.24
C PHE A 167 -12.38 -4.05 16.78
N GLU A 168 -11.28 -4.62 17.25
CA GLU A 168 -10.13 -3.85 17.74
C GLU A 168 -9.55 -2.91 16.67
N ARG A 169 -9.47 -3.36 15.42
CA ARG A 169 -8.95 -2.57 14.30
C ARG A 169 -9.87 -1.45 13.83
N VAL A 170 -11.20 -1.56 14.06
CA VAL A 170 -12.18 -0.60 13.52
C VAL A 170 -12.91 0.21 14.60
N LYS A 171 -12.69 -0.06 15.88
CA LYS A 171 -13.42 0.59 16.99
C LYS A 171 -13.33 2.12 16.99
N ASP A 172 -12.19 2.66 16.60
CA ASP A 172 -11.92 4.10 16.57
C ASP A 172 -12.22 4.77 15.22
N SER A 173 -12.56 4.00 14.17
CA SER A 173 -12.89 4.52 12.85
C SER A 173 -14.36 4.96 12.77
N ASN A 174 -14.63 6.18 12.34
CA ASN A 174 -15.99 6.71 12.16
C ASN A 174 -16.51 6.62 10.72
N ASP A 175 -15.67 6.20 9.75
CA ASP A 175 -15.96 6.29 8.32
C ASP A 175 -16.63 5.03 7.72
N ARG A 176 -17.41 4.27 8.55
CA ARG A 176 -17.95 2.98 8.12
C ARG A 176 -19.46 2.86 8.36
N PRO A 177 -20.29 3.40 7.43
CA PRO A 177 -21.75 3.41 7.57
C PRO A 177 -22.37 2.02 7.79
N VAL A 178 -21.77 0.97 7.22
CA VAL A 178 -22.27 -0.43 7.31
C VAL A 178 -22.25 -0.98 8.74
N LEU A 179 -21.43 -0.41 9.64
CA LEU A 179 -21.37 -0.79 11.06
C LEU A 179 -22.21 0.09 11.96
N ASN A 180 -22.99 1.04 11.42
CA ASN A 180 -23.85 1.90 12.24
C ASN A 180 -24.84 1.06 13.04
N GLY A 181 -24.77 1.18 14.39
CA GLY A 181 -25.58 0.38 15.32
C GLY A 181 -25.12 -1.06 15.56
N ARG A 182 -24.08 -1.54 14.85
CA ARG A 182 -23.52 -2.90 14.97
C ARG A 182 -22.02 -2.92 15.29
N LYS A 183 -21.48 -1.81 15.79
CA LYS A 183 -20.05 -1.65 16.12
C LYS A 183 -19.72 -2.34 17.45
N ASN A 184 -19.93 -3.65 17.50
CA ASN A 184 -19.54 -4.55 18.58
C ASN A 184 -19.21 -5.93 17.98
N VAL A 185 -18.51 -6.77 18.73
CA VAL A 185 -18.05 -8.08 18.28
C VAL A 185 -19.20 -8.94 17.74
N LYS A 186 -20.35 -8.96 18.40
CA LYS A 186 -21.50 -9.74 17.97
C LYS A 186 -22.06 -9.27 16.62
N GLY A 187 -22.28 -7.98 16.44
CA GLY A 187 -22.80 -7.41 15.19
C GLY A 187 -21.80 -7.59 14.02
N ILE A 188 -20.50 -7.53 14.29
CA ILE A 188 -19.45 -7.82 13.33
C ILE A 188 -19.50 -9.31 12.95
N SER A 189 -19.57 -10.22 13.93
CA SER A 189 -19.65 -11.67 13.72
C SER A 189 -20.86 -12.04 12.86
N GLU A 190 -22.04 -11.50 13.16
CA GLU A 190 -23.26 -11.73 12.38
C GLU A 190 -23.11 -11.28 10.92
N LEU A 191 -22.52 -10.11 10.69
CA LEU A 191 -22.32 -9.58 9.35
C LEU A 191 -21.25 -10.35 8.57
N MET A 192 -20.19 -10.80 9.25
CA MET A 192 -19.15 -11.65 8.66
C MET A 192 -19.72 -12.98 8.23
N GLU A 193 -20.54 -13.61 9.09
CA GLU A 193 -21.19 -14.90 8.79
C GLU A 193 -22.12 -14.79 7.58
N GLN A 194 -22.91 -13.71 7.46
CA GLN A 194 -23.78 -13.46 6.28
C GLN A 194 -22.99 -13.37 4.96
N ARG A 195 -21.72 -12.98 5.02
CA ARG A 195 -20.88 -12.76 3.84
C ARG A 195 -19.89 -13.89 3.57
N ARG A 196 -19.70 -14.78 4.53
CA ARG A 196 -18.66 -15.80 4.53
C ARG A 196 -18.70 -16.66 3.26
N GLU A 197 -19.85 -17.28 2.95
CA GLU A 197 -19.99 -18.15 1.79
C GLU A 197 -19.61 -17.45 0.48
N LYS A 198 -20.00 -16.17 0.31
CA LYS A 198 -19.69 -15.43 -0.88
C LYS A 198 -18.20 -15.06 -0.99
N TYR A 199 -17.57 -14.72 0.13
CA TYR A 199 -16.13 -14.45 0.15
C TYR A 199 -15.33 -15.71 -0.16
N GLU A 200 -15.68 -16.86 0.47
CA GLU A 200 -15.01 -18.14 0.26
C GLU A 200 -15.19 -18.61 -1.20
N ALA A 201 -16.37 -18.48 -1.77
CA ALA A 201 -16.63 -18.84 -3.17
C ALA A 201 -15.89 -17.94 -4.17
N ALA A 202 -15.63 -16.67 -3.82
CA ALA A 202 -14.89 -15.74 -4.65
C ALA A 202 -13.39 -16.01 -4.61
N ALA A 203 -12.85 -16.51 -3.50
CA ALA A 203 -11.41 -16.61 -3.26
C ALA A 203 -10.75 -17.78 -4.00
N ASP A 204 -9.56 -17.53 -4.53
CA ASP A 204 -8.63 -18.56 -4.99
C ASP A 204 -7.70 -18.97 -3.83
N ILE A 205 -7.38 -18.03 -2.93
CA ILE A 205 -6.51 -18.21 -1.77
C ILE A 205 -7.15 -17.53 -0.56
N VAL A 206 -7.04 -18.18 0.61
CA VAL A 206 -7.51 -17.63 1.90
C VAL A 206 -6.32 -17.47 2.84
N ILE A 207 -6.12 -16.26 3.37
CA ILE A 207 -5.05 -15.93 4.31
C ILE A 207 -5.66 -15.39 5.60
N ASN A 208 -5.35 -16.04 6.72
CA ASN A 208 -5.70 -15.53 8.04
C ASN A 208 -4.67 -14.49 8.50
N THR A 209 -5.15 -13.36 9.00
CA THR A 209 -4.31 -12.23 9.45
C THR A 209 -4.22 -12.09 10.96
N ASP A 210 -4.84 -13.01 11.74
CA ASP A 210 -4.74 -12.98 13.19
C ASP A 210 -3.33 -13.39 13.63
N ASP A 211 -2.83 -12.74 14.67
CA ASP A 211 -1.56 -13.05 15.33
C ASP A 211 -0.32 -13.10 14.40
N LYS A 212 -0.40 -12.47 13.22
CA LYS A 212 0.68 -12.38 12.24
C LYS A 212 1.13 -10.94 12.02
N THR A 213 2.42 -10.78 11.81
CA THR A 213 2.97 -9.51 11.29
C THR A 213 2.62 -9.35 9.80
N VAL A 214 2.66 -8.10 9.31
CA VAL A 214 2.44 -7.79 7.89
C VAL A 214 3.41 -8.57 7.00
N LEU A 215 4.67 -8.69 7.40
CA LEU A 215 5.69 -9.47 6.69
C LEU A 215 5.27 -10.94 6.56
N GLN A 216 4.89 -11.59 7.66
CA GLN A 216 4.47 -13.00 7.66
C GLN A 216 3.23 -13.25 6.78
N ILE A 217 2.27 -12.30 6.78
CA ILE A 217 1.09 -12.39 5.91
C ILE A 217 1.48 -12.30 4.44
N CYS A 218 2.38 -11.37 4.10
CA CYS A 218 2.83 -11.18 2.72
C CYS A 218 3.70 -12.35 2.24
N GLU A 219 4.57 -12.90 3.08
CA GLU A 219 5.36 -14.11 2.76
C GLU A 219 4.46 -15.32 2.48
N GLU A 220 3.47 -15.57 3.35
CA GLU A 220 2.49 -16.64 3.15
C GLU A 220 1.67 -16.43 1.85
N LEU A 221 1.25 -15.19 1.60
CA LEU A 221 0.50 -14.84 0.39
C LEU A 221 1.30 -15.13 -0.88
N VAL A 222 2.55 -14.68 -0.92
CA VAL A 222 3.44 -14.91 -2.08
C VAL A 222 3.71 -16.39 -2.28
N GLN A 223 3.99 -17.13 -1.21
CA GLN A 223 4.20 -18.57 -1.27
C GLN A 223 2.96 -19.30 -1.83
N ARG A 224 1.77 -18.97 -1.32
CA ARG A 224 0.51 -19.59 -1.77
C ARG A 224 0.17 -19.27 -3.22
N LEU A 225 0.50 -18.04 -3.68
CA LEU A 225 0.33 -17.68 -5.08
C LEU A 225 1.22 -18.51 -5.99
N GLN A 226 2.48 -18.74 -5.62
CA GLN A 226 3.42 -19.58 -6.37
C GLN A 226 2.98 -21.05 -6.41
N GLU A 227 2.53 -21.60 -5.27
CA GLU A 227 2.01 -22.99 -5.20
C GLU A 227 0.74 -23.19 -6.05
N SER A 228 -0.04 -22.14 -6.32
CA SER A 228 -1.26 -22.22 -7.14
C SER A 228 -0.99 -22.23 -8.65
N GLU A 229 0.26 -22.09 -9.08
CA GLU A 229 0.69 -22.12 -10.49
C GLU A 229 1.32 -23.46 -10.90
N GLU A 230 1.66 -24.32 -9.93
CA GLU A 230 2.14 -25.67 -10.17
C GLU A 230 0.96 -26.65 -10.35
#